data_dcead0c9a36c0ab936a7d2276aa2d816
#
_entry.id   dcead0c9a36c0ab936a7d2276aa2d816
#
_cell.length_a   1.000
_cell.length_b   1.000
_cell.length_c   1.000
_cell.angle_alpha   90.00
_cell.angle_beta   90.00
_cell.angle_gamma   90.00
#
_symmetry.space_group_name_H-M   'P 1'
#
loop_
_entity.id
_entity.type
_entity.pdbx_description
1 polymer ?
#
loop_
_entity_poly.entity_id
_entity_poly.type
_entity_poly.pdbx_seq_one_letter_code
_entity_poly.pdbx_strand_id
1 'polypeptide(L)'
;SRRRHTRLQGDWSSDVCSSDLNVKEEMSFLDHLEDLRWHLIRSVFAVLITGSIAFIAKDFIFDQVLFGPKKIDFFTYEVLCNISNFLGFDDSFCINEMPFRIQSRTMSGQFSAHIWMSITAGFILSFPYVIYQFWSFISPGLYENEKSNAKGFISTSSFLFFLGVLFGYYVVTPLSINFLGSYSVSNEIFNDFDLDSYVGLVRASVIASGLIFELPIIVYFLTKVGLITPEMMIKYRKFALIIVLTFSAIITPPDVASQIIVAIPIVVLYQISIYISKFVINKEKIGRAHV
;
A
#
# COMPACT_ATOMS: atom_id res chain seq x y z
N SER A 1 46.52 -52.99 -68.28
CA SER A 1 45.52 -52.01 -68.31
C SER A 1 44.90 -51.83 -66.87
N ARG A 2 45.39 -50.84 -66.12
CA ARG A 2 44.92 -50.51 -64.75
C ARG A 2 44.16 -49.21 -64.81
N ARG A 3 42.86 -49.22 -64.58
CA ARG A 3 42.04 -48.02 -64.34
C ARG A 3 42.15 -47.65 -62.88
N ARG A 4 42.72 -46.48 -62.57
CA ARG A 4 42.67 -45.84 -61.25
C ARG A 4 41.30 -45.16 -61.04
N HIS A 5 40.61 -45.56 -60.02
CA HIS A 5 39.47 -44.83 -59.50
C HIS A 5 39.95 -43.69 -58.56
N THR A 6 39.89 -42.48 -59.03
CA THR A 6 40.03 -41.29 -58.18
C THR A 6 38.73 -41.07 -57.40
N ARG A 7 38.81 -41.27 -56.10
CA ARG A 7 37.72 -40.83 -55.13
C ARG A 7 37.83 -39.32 -55.02
N LEU A 8 36.80 -38.64 -55.45
CA LEU A 8 36.53 -37.26 -55.06
C LEU A 8 35.99 -37.26 -53.65
N GLN A 9 36.78 -36.83 -52.70
CA GLN A 9 36.43 -36.61 -51.33
C GLN A 9 35.86 -35.19 -51.28
N GLY A 10 34.54 -35.06 -51.35
CA GLY A 10 33.84 -33.79 -51.14
C GLY A 10 33.83 -33.49 -49.66
N ASP A 11 34.58 -32.47 -49.25
CA ASP A 11 34.49 -31.83 -47.97
C ASP A 11 33.15 -31.06 -47.90
N TRP A 12 32.19 -31.64 -47.22
CA TRP A 12 31.02 -30.94 -46.78
C TRP A 12 31.35 -30.29 -45.41
N SER A 13 32.09 -29.17 -45.44
CA SER A 13 32.05 -28.25 -44.30
C SER A 13 30.68 -27.66 -44.24
N SER A 14 29.83 -28.24 -43.39
CA SER A 14 28.59 -27.64 -42.95
C SER A 14 28.97 -26.44 -42.11
N ASP A 15 29.10 -25.27 -42.75
CA ASP A 15 28.96 -24.01 -42.10
C ASP A 15 27.51 -23.92 -41.59
N VAL A 16 27.30 -24.51 -40.41
CA VAL A 16 26.12 -24.20 -39.60
C VAL A 16 26.30 -22.76 -39.19
N CYS A 17 25.73 -21.85 -39.98
CA CYS A 17 25.40 -20.53 -39.51
C CYS A 17 24.49 -20.73 -38.29
N SER A 18 25.07 -20.81 -37.10
CA SER A 18 24.38 -20.52 -35.86
C SER A 18 24.07 -19.03 -35.88
N SER A 19 23.02 -18.68 -36.63
CA SER A 19 22.31 -17.45 -36.34
C SER A 19 21.78 -17.64 -34.93
N ASP A 20 22.49 -17.10 -33.96
CA ASP A 20 21.98 -16.80 -32.64
C ASP A 20 20.83 -15.83 -32.81
N LEU A 21 19.68 -16.37 -33.24
CA LEU A 21 18.40 -15.77 -33.00
C LEU A 21 18.28 -15.81 -31.51
N ASN A 22 18.52 -14.66 -30.87
CA ASN A 22 17.99 -14.32 -29.55
C ASN A 22 16.46 -14.43 -29.64
N VAL A 23 15.96 -15.65 -29.70
CA VAL A 23 14.58 -15.95 -29.40
C VAL A 23 14.47 -15.62 -27.94
N LYS A 24 13.93 -14.43 -27.60
CA LYS A 24 13.40 -14.19 -26.28
C LYS A 24 12.44 -15.35 -26.06
N GLU A 25 12.84 -16.32 -25.23
CA GLU A 25 11.96 -17.37 -24.77
C GLU A 25 10.75 -16.67 -24.17
N GLU A 26 9.63 -16.74 -24.90
CA GLU A 26 8.34 -16.33 -24.36
C GLU A 26 8.09 -17.26 -23.16
N MET A 27 8.27 -16.71 -21.95
CA MET A 27 8.06 -17.49 -20.73
C MET A 27 6.69 -18.15 -20.80
N SER A 28 6.65 -19.45 -20.63
CA SER A 28 5.42 -20.19 -20.54
C SER A 28 4.58 -19.65 -19.38
N PHE A 29 3.26 -19.67 -19.49
CA PHE A 29 2.37 -19.25 -18.39
C PHE A 29 2.70 -19.97 -17.08
N LEU A 30 3.14 -21.23 -17.15
CA LEU A 30 3.53 -22.02 -15.99
C LEU A 30 4.83 -21.49 -15.35
N ASP A 31 5.82 -21.10 -16.16
CA ASP A 31 7.08 -20.52 -15.68
C ASP A 31 6.83 -19.18 -14.98
N HIS A 32 5.90 -18.37 -15.51
CA HIS A 32 5.50 -17.12 -14.90
C HIS A 32 4.81 -17.33 -13.53
N LEU A 33 4.00 -18.39 -13.38
CA LEU A 33 3.40 -18.75 -12.10
C LEU A 33 4.44 -19.26 -11.09
N GLU A 34 5.49 -19.95 -11.56
CA GLU A 34 6.59 -20.40 -10.69
C GLU A 34 7.41 -19.21 -10.18
N ASP A 35 7.70 -18.24 -11.02
CA ASP A 35 8.37 -17.00 -10.64
C ASP A 35 7.54 -16.22 -9.61
N LEU A 36 6.23 -16.10 -9.81
CA LEU A 36 5.32 -15.47 -8.83
C LEU A 36 5.43 -16.12 -7.47
N ARG A 37 5.43 -17.46 -7.42
CA ARG A 37 5.54 -18.22 -6.18
C ARG A 37 6.82 -17.86 -5.41
N TRP A 38 7.96 -17.79 -6.10
CA TRP A 38 9.24 -17.47 -5.48
C TRP A 38 9.30 -16.03 -4.96
N HIS A 39 8.77 -15.06 -5.71
CA HIS A 39 8.66 -13.67 -5.26
C HIS A 39 7.75 -13.54 -4.04
N LEU A 40 6.62 -14.26 -4.02
CA LEU A 40 5.69 -14.29 -2.89
C LEU A 40 6.36 -14.89 -1.64
N ILE A 41 7.04 -16.02 -1.76
CA ILE A 41 7.74 -16.68 -0.65
C ILE A 41 8.78 -15.72 -0.04
N ARG A 42 9.61 -15.05 -0.87
CA ARG A 42 10.60 -14.08 -0.40
C ARG A 42 9.95 -12.89 0.33
N SER A 43 8.82 -12.40 -0.17
CA SER A 43 8.06 -11.33 0.46
C SER A 43 7.54 -11.76 1.84
N VAL A 44 6.95 -12.95 1.95
CA VAL A 44 6.47 -13.52 3.22
C VAL A 44 7.61 -13.69 4.21
N PHE A 45 8.76 -14.21 3.78
CA PHE A 45 9.93 -14.35 4.65
C PHE A 45 10.43 -12.99 5.16
N ALA A 46 10.44 -11.94 4.33
CA ALA A 46 10.80 -10.61 4.77
C ALA A 46 9.84 -10.09 5.87
N VAL A 47 8.53 -10.29 5.68
CA VAL A 47 7.52 -9.91 6.69
C VAL A 47 7.71 -10.71 7.98
N LEU A 48 8.01 -12.00 7.90
CA LEU A 48 8.24 -12.83 9.08
C LEU A 48 9.51 -12.42 9.85
N ILE A 49 10.59 -12.08 9.15
CA ILE A 49 11.84 -11.62 9.80
C ILE A 49 11.61 -10.28 10.50
N THR A 50 11.05 -9.29 9.79
CA THR A 50 10.76 -7.97 10.38
C THR A 50 9.68 -8.05 11.46
N GLY A 51 8.68 -8.94 11.30
CA GLY A 51 7.69 -9.23 12.32
C GLY A 51 8.28 -9.87 13.58
N SER A 52 9.28 -10.76 13.45
CA SER A 52 9.99 -11.33 14.59
C SER A 52 10.80 -10.27 15.35
N ILE A 53 11.42 -9.32 14.65
CA ILE A 53 12.10 -8.17 15.27
C ILE A 53 11.08 -7.31 16.02
N ALA A 54 9.94 -7.02 15.41
CA ALA A 54 8.85 -6.28 16.02
C ALA A 54 8.28 -7.01 17.25
N PHE A 55 8.19 -8.34 17.21
CA PHE A 55 7.74 -9.16 18.33
C PHE A 55 8.66 -9.01 19.56
N ILE A 56 9.97 -8.95 19.36
CA ILE A 56 10.93 -8.71 20.45
C ILE A 56 10.79 -7.28 21.01
N ALA A 57 10.48 -6.30 20.17
CA ALA A 57 10.33 -4.88 20.54
C ALA A 57 8.95 -4.54 21.11
N LYS A 58 8.27 -5.47 21.79
CA LYS A 58 6.88 -5.36 22.26
C LYS A 58 6.61 -4.08 23.08
N ASP A 59 7.49 -3.72 23.99
CA ASP A 59 7.28 -2.59 24.91
C ASP A 59 7.21 -1.27 24.14
N PHE A 60 8.10 -1.10 23.15
CA PHE A 60 8.04 0.07 22.26
C PHE A 60 6.74 0.10 21.43
N ILE A 61 6.36 -1.05 20.83
CA ILE A 61 5.20 -1.12 19.95
C ILE A 61 3.90 -0.90 20.72
N PHE A 62 3.76 -1.46 21.92
CA PHE A 62 2.55 -1.33 22.71
C PHE A 62 2.46 0.00 23.45
N ASP A 63 3.49 0.37 24.21
CA ASP A 63 3.42 1.51 25.12
C ASP A 63 3.58 2.86 24.41
N GLN A 64 4.35 2.90 23.30
CA GLN A 64 4.58 4.14 22.56
C GLN A 64 3.73 4.26 21.30
N VAL A 65 3.64 3.18 20.52
CA VAL A 65 2.94 3.24 19.24
C VAL A 65 1.46 2.91 19.42
N LEU A 66 1.10 1.73 19.91
CA LEU A 66 -0.30 1.29 19.97
C LEU A 66 -1.16 2.15 20.91
N PHE A 67 -0.65 2.43 22.12
CA PHE A 67 -1.37 3.24 23.10
C PHE A 67 -1.08 4.75 23.01
N GLY A 68 -0.24 5.18 22.06
CA GLY A 68 -0.03 6.60 21.78
C GLY A 68 -1.32 7.37 21.53
N PRO A 69 -2.18 6.96 20.58
CA PRO A 69 -3.43 7.65 20.26
C PRO A 69 -4.48 7.67 21.37
N LYS A 70 -4.30 6.90 22.44
CA LYS A 70 -5.13 6.95 23.65
C LYS A 70 -4.74 8.07 24.61
N LYS A 71 -3.53 8.60 24.50
CA LYS A 71 -3.03 9.66 25.38
C LYS A 71 -3.63 10.99 24.97
N ILE A 72 -4.03 11.82 25.94
CA ILE A 72 -4.64 13.14 25.71
C ILE A 72 -3.65 14.10 25.04
N ASP A 73 -2.36 13.97 25.37
CA ASP A 73 -1.24 14.74 24.80
C ASP A 73 -0.78 14.27 23.41
N PHE A 74 -1.62 13.47 22.73
CA PHE A 74 -1.29 13.01 21.38
C PHE A 74 -1.36 14.15 20.37
N PHE A 75 -0.35 14.29 19.54
CA PHE A 75 -0.13 15.38 18.58
C PHE A 75 -1.39 15.81 17.81
N THR A 76 -2.23 14.87 17.39
CA THR A 76 -3.43 15.17 16.60
C THR A 76 -4.46 15.93 17.40
N TYR A 77 -4.64 15.64 18.69
CA TYR A 77 -5.61 16.31 19.54
C TYR A 77 -5.18 17.74 19.82
N GLU A 78 -3.88 17.99 20.03
CA GLU A 78 -3.34 19.35 20.15
C GLU A 78 -3.56 20.16 18.89
N VAL A 79 -3.29 19.58 17.72
CA VAL A 79 -3.50 20.23 16.42
C VAL A 79 -4.98 20.54 16.19
N LEU A 80 -5.88 19.61 16.48
CA LEU A 80 -7.31 19.81 16.32
C LEU A 80 -7.84 20.91 17.25
N CYS A 81 -7.40 20.94 18.51
CA CYS A 81 -7.76 21.99 19.46
C CYS A 81 -7.26 23.37 19.00
N ASN A 82 -6.01 23.47 18.54
CA ASN A 82 -5.44 24.70 18.03
C ASN A 82 -6.17 25.21 16.78
N ILE A 83 -6.56 24.32 15.86
CA ILE A 83 -7.34 24.67 14.68
C ILE A 83 -8.74 25.13 15.07
N SER A 84 -9.40 24.47 16.02
CA SER A 84 -10.72 24.86 16.55
C SER A 84 -10.69 26.28 17.10
N ASN A 85 -9.73 26.57 17.94
CA ASN A 85 -9.55 27.90 18.53
C ASN A 85 -9.26 28.96 17.47
N PHE A 86 -8.44 28.65 16.45
CA PHE A 86 -8.15 29.56 15.36
C PHE A 86 -9.37 29.89 14.48
N LEU A 87 -10.26 28.90 14.29
CA LEU A 87 -11.49 29.05 13.49
C LEU A 87 -12.67 29.62 14.30
N GLY A 88 -12.52 29.82 15.62
CA GLY A 88 -13.55 30.37 16.48
C GLY A 88 -14.69 29.38 16.82
N PHE A 89 -14.41 28.07 16.75
CA PHE A 89 -15.35 27.01 17.11
C PHE A 89 -15.33 26.67 18.61
N ASP A 90 -14.82 27.52 19.47
CA ASP A 90 -14.62 27.26 20.89
C ASP A 90 -13.89 25.92 21.16
N ASP A 91 -13.97 25.37 22.37
CA ASP A 91 -13.31 24.11 22.76
C ASP A 91 -13.98 22.82 22.23
N SER A 92 -14.84 22.93 21.22
CA SER A 92 -15.65 21.81 20.71
C SER A 92 -14.81 20.60 20.20
N PHE A 93 -13.59 20.84 19.76
CA PHE A 93 -12.65 19.78 19.29
C PHE A 93 -11.48 19.58 20.24
N CYS A 94 -11.48 20.21 21.41
CA CYS A 94 -10.47 19.99 22.43
C CYS A 94 -10.86 18.78 23.29
N ILE A 95 -10.03 17.77 23.31
CA ILE A 95 -10.28 16.53 24.04
C ILE A 95 -9.59 16.63 25.39
N ASN A 96 -10.39 16.76 26.45
CA ASN A 96 -9.90 16.91 27.81
C ASN A 96 -9.86 15.58 28.57
N GLU A 97 -10.69 14.60 28.18
CA GLU A 97 -10.79 13.30 28.84
C GLU A 97 -11.03 12.18 27.84
N MET A 98 -10.50 11.00 28.11
CA MET A 98 -10.78 9.76 27.38
C MET A 98 -11.56 8.81 28.29
N PRO A 99 -12.92 8.85 28.26
CA PRO A 99 -13.77 8.17 29.24
C PRO A 99 -13.93 6.66 28.95
N PHE A 100 -12.87 5.98 28.53
CA PHE A 100 -12.92 4.54 28.26
C PHE A 100 -11.70 3.80 28.78
N ARG A 101 -11.87 2.51 29.04
CA ARG A 101 -10.79 1.60 29.44
C ARG A 101 -10.60 0.50 28.40
N ILE A 102 -9.37 0.03 28.29
CA ILE A 102 -9.03 -1.14 27.44
C ILE A 102 -8.77 -2.31 28.37
N GLN A 103 -9.44 -3.43 28.13
CA GLN A 103 -9.30 -4.65 28.92
C GLN A 103 -9.16 -5.87 28.00
N SER A 104 -8.46 -6.89 28.46
CA SER A 104 -8.40 -8.17 27.78
C SER A 104 -9.43 -9.11 28.42
N ARG A 105 -10.46 -9.46 27.68
CA ARG A 105 -11.55 -10.33 28.16
C ARG A 105 -11.27 -11.79 27.94
N THR A 106 -10.35 -12.11 27.03
CA THR A 106 -9.97 -13.49 26.72
C THR A 106 -8.59 -13.80 27.28
N MET A 107 -8.37 -15.04 27.71
CA MET A 107 -7.08 -15.46 28.26
C MET A 107 -5.93 -15.31 27.25
N SER A 108 -6.22 -15.54 25.96
CA SER A 108 -5.26 -15.43 24.84
C SER A 108 -5.20 -14.03 24.22
N GLY A 109 -6.06 -13.08 24.64
CA GLY A 109 -6.22 -11.80 23.99
C GLY A 109 -4.94 -10.99 23.88
N GLN A 110 -4.16 -10.89 24.97
CA GLN A 110 -2.88 -10.18 24.94
C GLN A 110 -1.85 -10.83 24.01
N PHE A 111 -1.82 -12.17 23.99
CA PHE A 111 -0.91 -12.92 23.12
C PHE A 111 -1.31 -12.79 21.64
N SER A 112 -2.62 -12.90 21.35
CA SER A 112 -3.18 -12.68 20.02
C SER A 112 -2.88 -11.27 19.51
N ALA A 113 -3.16 -10.26 20.33
CA ALA A 113 -2.86 -8.86 20.04
C ALA A 113 -1.37 -8.64 19.72
N HIS A 114 -0.49 -9.27 20.51
CA HIS A 114 0.96 -9.19 20.28
C HIS A 114 1.39 -9.77 18.94
N ILE A 115 0.90 -10.96 18.58
CA ILE A 115 1.18 -11.57 17.26
C ILE A 115 0.69 -10.67 16.13
N TRP A 116 -0.55 -10.21 16.18
CA TRP A 116 -1.13 -9.41 15.12
C TRP A 116 -0.45 -8.05 14.95
N MET A 117 -0.07 -7.39 16.03
CA MET A 117 0.69 -6.12 15.97
C MET A 117 2.09 -6.34 15.41
N SER A 118 2.75 -7.43 15.79
CA SER A 118 4.08 -7.75 15.28
C SER A 118 4.06 -8.05 13.78
N ILE A 119 3.05 -8.79 13.29
CA ILE A 119 2.87 -9.05 11.85
C ILE A 119 2.59 -7.74 11.11
N THR A 120 1.74 -6.86 11.67
CA THR A 120 1.40 -5.57 11.07
C THR A 120 2.63 -4.66 10.99
N ALA A 121 3.38 -4.52 12.07
CA ALA A 121 4.61 -3.75 12.09
C ALA A 121 5.65 -4.35 11.13
N GLY A 122 5.76 -5.68 11.09
CA GLY A 122 6.61 -6.40 10.15
C GLY A 122 6.25 -6.12 8.70
N PHE A 123 4.97 -6.14 8.35
CA PHE A 123 4.49 -5.81 7.01
C PHE A 123 4.83 -4.36 6.62
N ILE A 124 4.58 -3.41 7.53
CA ILE A 124 4.89 -1.99 7.29
C ILE A 124 6.38 -1.79 7.04
N LEU A 125 7.24 -2.35 7.89
CA LEU A 125 8.69 -2.20 7.77
C LEU A 125 9.27 -2.90 6.53
N SER A 126 8.71 -4.05 6.14
CA SER A 126 9.14 -4.81 4.97
C SER A 126 8.55 -4.31 3.65
N PHE A 127 7.62 -3.36 3.67
CA PHE A 127 6.89 -2.91 2.48
C PHE A 127 7.80 -2.50 1.31
N PRO A 128 8.90 -1.75 1.50
CA PRO A 128 9.81 -1.42 0.40
C PRO A 128 10.40 -2.66 -0.30
N TYR A 129 10.67 -3.73 0.46
CA TYR A 129 11.14 -4.98 -0.11
C TYR A 129 10.01 -5.76 -0.80
N VAL A 130 8.81 -5.75 -0.23
CA VAL A 130 7.63 -6.38 -0.84
C VAL A 130 7.32 -5.73 -2.20
N ILE A 131 7.34 -4.39 -2.28
CA ILE A 131 7.10 -3.68 -3.54
C ILE A 131 8.24 -3.92 -4.55
N TYR A 132 9.48 -4.08 -4.08
CA TYR A 132 10.60 -4.48 -4.92
C TYR A 132 10.38 -5.88 -5.53
N GLN A 133 9.93 -6.85 -4.76
CA GLN A 133 9.60 -8.20 -5.26
C GLN A 133 8.46 -8.15 -6.28
N PHE A 134 7.44 -7.37 -6.00
CA PHE A 134 6.32 -7.16 -6.92
C PHE A 134 6.76 -6.50 -8.23
N TRP A 135 7.62 -5.47 -8.16
CA TRP A 135 8.22 -4.86 -9.34
C TRP A 135 9.05 -5.85 -10.15
N SER A 136 9.89 -6.63 -9.47
CA SER A 136 10.76 -7.62 -10.12
C SER A 136 9.95 -8.67 -10.89
N PHE A 137 8.78 -9.05 -10.37
CA PHE A 137 7.85 -9.95 -11.03
C PHE A 137 7.18 -9.33 -12.28
N ILE A 138 6.81 -8.05 -12.24
CA ILE A 138 6.15 -7.37 -13.37
C ILE A 138 7.16 -6.91 -14.43
N SER A 139 8.38 -6.59 -14.04
CA SER A 139 9.42 -6.02 -14.87
C SER A 139 9.74 -6.78 -16.18
N PRO A 140 9.72 -8.14 -16.24
CA PRO A 140 9.94 -8.85 -17.49
C PRO A 140 8.93 -8.52 -18.60
N GLY A 141 7.69 -8.17 -18.21
CA GLY A 141 6.63 -7.78 -19.15
C GLY A 141 6.69 -6.31 -19.62
N LEU A 142 7.64 -5.50 -19.13
CA LEU A 142 7.77 -4.10 -19.50
C LEU A 142 8.90 -3.88 -20.52
N TYR A 143 8.80 -2.78 -21.31
CA TYR A 143 9.83 -2.37 -22.26
C TYR A 143 11.17 -2.01 -21.55
N GLU A 144 12.29 -2.21 -22.22
CA GLU A 144 13.65 -2.01 -21.65
C GLU A 144 13.89 -0.60 -21.10
N ASN A 145 13.33 0.42 -21.74
CA ASN A 145 13.43 1.81 -21.28
C ASN A 145 12.69 2.04 -19.93
N GLU A 146 11.81 1.16 -19.53
CA GLU A 146 11.02 1.25 -18.30
C GLU A 146 11.70 0.54 -17.13
N LYS A 147 12.50 -0.48 -17.43
CA LYS A 147 13.32 -1.17 -16.42
C LYS A 147 14.32 -0.24 -15.72
N SER A 148 14.83 0.76 -16.43
CA SER A 148 15.78 1.73 -15.86
C SER A 148 15.18 2.61 -14.75
N ASN A 149 13.86 2.78 -14.72
CA ASN A 149 13.13 3.60 -13.73
C ASN A 149 12.66 2.83 -12.49
N ALA A 150 13.04 1.57 -12.35
CA ALA A 150 12.64 0.70 -11.23
C ALA A 150 12.89 1.31 -9.86
N LYS A 151 14.07 1.93 -9.65
CA LYS A 151 14.45 2.55 -8.38
C LYS A 151 13.51 3.72 -8.02
N GLY A 152 13.18 4.55 -9.02
CA GLY A 152 12.25 5.67 -8.82
C GLY A 152 10.85 5.20 -8.44
N PHE A 153 10.37 4.14 -9.09
CA PHE A 153 9.07 3.54 -8.78
C PHE A 153 9.01 3.00 -7.36
N ILE A 154 9.96 2.14 -6.97
CA ILE A 154 10.01 1.52 -5.63
C ILE A 154 10.11 2.61 -4.55
N SER A 155 10.96 3.62 -4.75
CA SER A 155 11.10 4.71 -3.80
C SER A 155 9.82 5.53 -3.65
N THR A 156 9.14 5.88 -4.76
CA THR A 156 7.90 6.67 -4.73
C THR A 156 6.77 5.87 -4.09
N SER A 157 6.60 4.59 -4.45
CA SER A 157 5.62 3.71 -3.83
C SER A 157 5.87 3.57 -2.33
N SER A 158 7.08 3.24 -1.92
CA SER A 158 7.41 3.14 -0.49
C SER A 158 7.14 4.45 0.26
N PHE A 159 7.46 5.60 -0.33
CA PHE A 159 7.17 6.91 0.27
C PHE A 159 5.67 7.16 0.42
N LEU A 160 4.86 6.90 -0.62
CA LEU A 160 3.41 7.04 -0.56
C LEU A 160 2.79 6.11 0.48
N PHE A 161 3.24 4.86 0.53
CA PHE A 161 2.77 3.90 1.54
C PHE A 161 3.04 4.39 2.96
N PHE A 162 4.28 4.79 3.26
CA PHE A 162 4.61 5.31 4.60
C PHE A 162 3.84 6.59 4.93
N LEU A 163 3.62 7.47 3.95
CA LEU A 163 2.78 8.65 4.14
C LEU A 163 1.33 8.25 4.46
N GLY A 164 0.80 7.23 3.79
CA GLY A 164 -0.51 6.67 4.08
C GLY A 164 -0.58 6.01 5.47
N VAL A 165 0.46 5.27 5.87
CA VAL A 165 0.59 4.69 7.22
C VAL A 165 0.59 5.79 8.29
N LEU A 166 1.36 6.86 8.09
CA LEU A 166 1.37 8.01 9.00
C LEU A 166 0.01 8.71 9.05
N PHE A 167 -0.64 8.89 7.91
CA PHE A 167 -2.00 9.44 7.85
C PHE A 167 -2.99 8.54 8.62
N GLY A 168 -2.95 7.24 8.42
CA GLY A 168 -3.76 6.27 9.17
C GLY A 168 -3.54 6.33 10.67
N TYR A 169 -2.29 6.46 11.09
CA TYR A 169 -1.90 6.49 12.49
C TYR A 169 -2.20 7.85 13.18
N TYR A 170 -1.86 8.96 12.53
CA TYR A 170 -2.01 10.29 13.14
C TYR A 170 -3.38 10.94 12.91
N VAL A 171 -4.13 10.53 11.88
CA VAL A 171 -5.43 11.15 11.57
C VAL A 171 -6.58 10.17 11.78
N VAL A 172 -6.57 9.04 11.05
CA VAL A 172 -7.73 8.12 11.06
C VAL A 172 -7.92 7.47 12.43
N THR A 173 -6.83 6.94 13.00
CA THR A 173 -6.85 6.22 14.28
C THR A 173 -7.35 7.10 15.44
N PRO A 174 -6.79 8.28 15.73
CA PRO A 174 -7.22 9.09 16.86
C PRO A 174 -8.65 9.61 16.71
N LEU A 175 -9.08 10.00 15.51
CA LEU A 175 -10.46 10.41 15.26
C LEU A 175 -11.43 9.26 15.53
N SER A 176 -11.08 8.03 15.09
CA SER A 176 -11.90 6.84 15.33
C SER A 176 -11.98 6.47 16.82
N ILE A 177 -10.83 6.54 17.52
CA ILE A 177 -10.78 6.26 18.96
C ILE A 177 -11.58 7.28 19.75
N ASN A 178 -11.45 8.56 19.42
CA ASN A 178 -12.18 9.63 20.08
C ASN A 178 -13.69 9.47 19.90
N PHE A 179 -14.15 9.28 18.65
CA PHE A 179 -15.56 9.09 18.37
C PHE A 179 -16.15 7.89 19.11
N LEU A 180 -15.54 6.70 18.95
CA LEU A 180 -16.02 5.47 19.59
C LEU A 180 -15.91 5.53 21.11
N GLY A 181 -14.86 6.16 21.62
CA GLY A 181 -14.60 6.28 23.06
C GLY A 181 -15.58 7.22 23.78
N SER A 182 -16.00 8.29 23.09
CA SER A 182 -16.95 9.27 23.64
C SER A 182 -18.42 8.96 23.33
N TYR A 183 -18.70 8.08 22.35
CA TYR A 183 -20.05 7.75 21.98
C TYR A 183 -20.73 6.88 23.05
N SER A 184 -21.80 7.38 23.63
CA SER A 184 -22.63 6.68 24.62
C SER A 184 -24.11 6.78 24.26
N VAL A 185 -24.84 5.68 24.33
CA VAL A 185 -26.29 5.64 24.13
C VAL A 185 -27.03 6.00 25.41
N SER A 186 -26.41 5.76 26.56
CA SER A 186 -26.99 6.00 27.88
C SER A 186 -25.89 6.20 28.91
N ASN A 187 -26.14 7.06 29.91
CA ASN A 187 -25.23 7.30 31.04
C ASN A 187 -25.03 6.05 31.94
N GLU A 188 -25.89 5.05 31.80
CA GLU A 188 -25.79 3.77 32.52
C GLU A 188 -24.74 2.81 31.91
N ILE A 189 -24.21 3.12 30.72
CA ILE A 189 -23.31 2.25 29.99
C ILE A 189 -21.89 2.83 30.01
N PHE A 190 -20.97 2.09 30.62
CA PHE A 190 -19.54 2.42 30.58
C PHE A 190 -18.86 1.80 29.36
N ASN A 191 -18.04 2.58 28.67
CA ASN A 191 -17.27 2.11 27.52
C ASN A 191 -16.01 1.38 27.97
N ASP A 192 -16.07 0.05 28.00
CA ASP A 192 -14.94 -0.84 28.24
C ASP A 192 -14.66 -1.64 26.96
N PHE A 193 -13.60 -1.26 26.23
CA PHE A 193 -13.24 -1.90 24.97
C PHE A 193 -12.32 -3.10 25.16
N ASP A 194 -12.55 -4.14 24.37
CA ASP A 194 -11.63 -5.27 24.34
C ASP A 194 -10.34 -4.89 23.57
N LEU A 195 -9.20 -5.39 24.07
CA LEU A 195 -7.89 -5.15 23.50
C LEU A 195 -7.83 -5.58 22.00
N ASP A 196 -8.43 -6.72 21.65
CA ASP A 196 -8.44 -7.20 20.28
C ASP A 196 -9.21 -6.25 19.34
N SER A 197 -10.30 -5.64 19.81
CA SER A 197 -11.07 -4.64 19.05
C SER A 197 -10.25 -3.37 18.83
N TYR A 198 -9.58 -2.88 19.88
CA TYR A 198 -8.71 -1.71 19.80
C TYR A 198 -7.53 -1.93 18.83
N VAL A 199 -6.83 -3.05 18.97
CA VAL A 199 -5.74 -3.45 18.07
C VAL A 199 -6.23 -3.59 16.64
N GLY A 200 -7.41 -4.21 16.46
CA GLY A 200 -8.05 -4.38 15.16
C GLY A 200 -8.31 -3.04 14.46
N LEU A 201 -8.85 -2.05 15.18
CA LEU A 201 -9.12 -0.72 14.68
C LEU A 201 -7.83 0.00 14.25
N VAL A 202 -6.81 0.05 15.12
CA VAL A 202 -5.53 0.69 14.79
C VAL A 202 -4.88 0.04 13.57
N ARG A 203 -4.82 -1.30 13.55
CA ARG A 203 -4.24 -2.06 12.44
C ARG A 203 -4.99 -1.82 11.14
N ALA A 204 -6.32 -1.89 11.15
CA ALA A 204 -7.14 -1.68 9.96
C ALA A 204 -6.96 -0.26 9.41
N SER A 205 -7.01 0.76 10.25
CA SER A 205 -6.83 2.15 9.86
C SER A 205 -5.47 2.40 9.21
N VAL A 206 -4.40 1.90 9.80
CA VAL A 206 -3.03 2.12 9.33
C VAL A 206 -2.76 1.39 8.01
N ILE A 207 -3.12 0.09 7.91
CA ILE A 207 -2.89 -0.70 6.69
C ILE A 207 -3.78 -0.20 5.56
N ALA A 208 -5.06 0.03 5.80
CA ALA A 208 -5.98 0.47 4.76
C ALA A 208 -5.56 1.85 4.21
N SER A 209 -5.20 2.79 5.06
CA SER A 209 -4.69 4.10 4.63
C SER A 209 -3.40 3.95 3.83
N GLY A 210 -2.44 3.12 4.28
CA GLY A 210 -1.21 2.84 3.54
C GLY A 210 -1.49 2.34 2.12
N LEU A 211 -2.37 1.34 1.97
CA LEU A 211 -2.74 0.78 0.67
C LEU A 211 -3.51 1.77 -0.22
N ILE A 212 -4.39 2.60 0.35
CA ILE A 212 -5.13 3.62 -0.40
C ILE A 212 -4.20 4.68 -0.97
N PHE A 213 -3.12 5.02 -0.27
CA PHE A 213 -2.14 5.97 -0.76
C PHE A 213 -1.33 5.44 -1.95
N GLU A 214 -1.39 4.12 -2.25
CA GLU A 214 -0.83 3.53 -3.48
C GLU A 214 -1.69 3.79 -4.74
N LEU A 215 -2.90 4.36 -4.61
CA LEU A 215 -3.77 4.64 -5.76
C LEU A 215 -3.06 5.35 -6.94
N PRO A 216 -2.22 6.39 -6.74
CA PRO A 216 -1.52 7.04 -7.84
C PRO A 216 -0.60 6.10 -8.62
N ILE A 217 0.03 5.17 -7.92
CA ILE A 217 0.94 4.18 -8.49
C ILE A 217 0.17 3.10 -9.25
N ILE A 218 -0.93 2.62 -8.67
CA ILE A 218 -1.82 1.66 -9.33
C ILE A 218 -2.36 2.26 -10.63
N VAL A 219 -2.83 3.51 -10.60
CA VAL A 219 -3.32 4.22 -11.79
C VAL A 219 -2.21 4.41 -12.83
N TYR A 220 -0.98 4.73 -12.41
CA TYR A 220 0.17 4.80 -13.30
C TYR A 220 0.35 3.50 -14.10
N PHE A 221 0.32 2.34 -13.42
CA PHE A 221 0.44 1.04 -14.08
C PHE A 221 -0.72 0.74 -15.02
N LEU A 222 -1.95 0.91 -14.54
CA LEU A 222 -3.14 0.64 -15.35
C LEU A 222 -3.20 1.52 -16.60
N THR A 223 -2.68 2.75 -16.50
CA THR A 223 -2.55 3.64 -17.66
C THR A 223 -1.47 3.16 -18.62
N LYS A 224 -0.34 2.68 -18.10
CA LYS A 224 0.76 2.13 -18.90
C LYS A 224 0.35 0.89 -19.69
N VAL A 225 -0.42 0.01 -19.09
CA VAL A 225 -0.97 -1.19 -19.74
C VAL A 225 -2.12 -0.83 -20.69
N GLY A 226 -2.60 0.44 -20.69
CA GLY A 226 -3.70 0.89 -21.55
C GLY A 226 -5.09 0.52 -21.06
N LEU A 227 -5.22 0.01 -19.81
CA LEU A 227 -6.52 -0.36 -19.23
C LEU A 227 -7.33 0.86 -18.77
N ILE A 228 -6.68 1.94 -18.39
CA ILE A 228 -7.31 3.18 -17.91
C ILE A 228 -6.79 4.36 -18.71
N THR A 229 -7.72 5.25 -19.13
CA THR A 229 -7.38 6.51 -19.78
C THR A 229 -7.80 7.71 -18.92
N PRO A 230 -7.14 8.88 -19.06
CA PRO A 230 -7.51 10.08 -18.32
C PRO A 230 -8.96 10.53 -18.60
N GLU A 231 -9.43 10.35 -19.83
CA GLU A 231 -10.81 10.70 -20.25
C GLU A 231 -11.81 9.84 -19.48
N MET A 232 -11.52 8.53 -19.33
CA MET A 232 -12.35 7.61 -18.56
C MET A 232 -12.39 8.02 -17.10
N MET A 233 -11.25 8.34 -16.48
CA MET A 233 -11.19 8.80 -15.09
C MET A 233 -11.99 10.09 -14.86
N ILE A 234 -11.89 11.06 -15.79
CA ILE A 234 -12.65 12.31 -15.71
C ILE A 234 -14.15 12.06 -15.85
N LYS A 235 -14.55 11.20 -16.81
CA LYS A 235 -15.95 10.84 -17.06
C LYS A 235 -16.59 10.18 -15.82
N TYR A 236 -15.88 9.28 -15.16
CA TYR A 236 -16.37 8.53 -14.01
C TYR A 236 -16.03 9.17 -12.64
N ARG A 237 -15.61 10.44 -12.61
CA ARG A 237 -15.23 11.16 -11.39
C ARG A 237 -16.30 11.15 -10.30
N LYS A 238 -17.57 11.26 -10.67
CA LYS A 238 -18.70 11.21 -9.72
C LYS A 238 -18.80 9.84 -9.03
N PHE A 239 -18.63 8.76 -9.79
CA PHE A 239 -18.60 7.41 -9.23
C PHE A 239 -17.36 7.17 -8.34
N ALA A 240 -16.22 7.68 -8.74
CA ALA A 240 -15.01 7.62 -7.93
C ALA A 240 -15.20 8.31 -6.56
N LEU A 241 -15.88 9.48 -6.52
CA LEU A 241 -16.21 10.15 -5.25
C LEU A 241 -17.10 9.28 -4.35
N ILE A 242 -18.11 8.62 -4.92
CA ILE A 242 -18.98 7.71 -4.16
C ILE A 242 -18.16 6.53 -3.60
N ILE A 243 -17.28 5.95 -4.41
CA ILE A 243 -16.39 4.87 -3.99
C ILE A 243 -15.46 5.34 -2.87
N VAL A 244 -14.84 6.52 -2.99
CA VAL A 244 -13.98 7.11 -1.96
C VAL A 244 -14.75 7.31 -0.65
N LEU A 245 -15.95 7.87 -0.69
CA LEU A 245 -16.78 8.05 0.50
C LEU A 245 -17.18 6.71 1.12
N THR A 246 -17.45 5.69 0.31
CA THR A 246 -17.75 4.34 0.80
C THR A 246 -16.54 3.71 1.50
N PHE A 247 -15.34 3.79 0.90
CA PHE A 247 -14.12 3.32 1.55
C PHE A 247 -13.81 4.08 2.83
N SER A 248 -13.97 5.41 2.83
CA SER A 248 -13.81 6.21 4.03
C SER A 248 -14.77 5.74 5.15
N ALA A 249 -16.05 5.51 4.83
CA ALA A 249 -17.05 5.02 5.79
C ALA A 249 -16.76 3.59 6.31
N ILE A 250 -16.05 2.76 5.57
CA ILE A 250 -15.65 1.42 6.03
C ILE A 250 -14.47 1.51 7.02
N ILE A 251 -13.55 2.45 6.77
CA ILE A 251 -12.32 2.61 7.58
C ILE A 251 -12.59 3.40 8.85
N THR A 252 -13.44 4.43 8.76
CA THR A 252 -13.81 5.28 9.90
C THR A 252 -15.12 4.80 10.52
N PRO A 253 -15.33 5.06 11.81
CA PRO A 253 -16.65 4.94 12.43
C PRO A 253 -17.70 5.78 11.69
N PRO A 254 -19.02 5.52 11.88
CA PRO A 254 -20.10 6.23 11.22
C PRO A 254 -20.26 7.68 11.76
N ASP A 255 -19.21 8.47 11.68
CA ASP A 255 -19.17 9.90 12.02
C ASP A 255 -18.88 10.73 10.78
N VAL A 256 -19.77 11.66 10.47
CA VAL A 256 -19.70 12.49 9.26
C VAL A 256 -18.45 13.37 9.24
N ALA A 257 -18.04 13.93 10.39
CA ALA A 257 -16.87 14.80 10.46
C ALA A 257 -15.58 14.02 10.19
N SER A 258 -15.35 12.90 10.87
CA SER A 258 -14.20 12.03 10.65
C SER A 258 -14.18 11.47 9.23
N GLN A 259 -15.34 11.07 8.69
CA GLN A 259 -15.47 10.57 7.33
C GLN A 259 -15.02 11.61 6.29
N ILE A 260 -15.43 12.88 6.43
CA ILE A 260 -15.04 13.96 5.52
C ILE A 260 -13.54 14.23 5.62
N ILE A 261 -12.98 14.31 6.84
CA ILE A 261 -11.56 14.54 7.06
C ILE A 261 -10.71 13.45 6.37
N VAL A 262 -11.15 12.20 6.44
CA VAL A 262 -10.45 11.07 5.77
C VAL A 262 -10.68 11.05 4.26
N ALA A 263 -11.85 11.45 3.78
CA ALA A 263 -12.17 11.46 2.36
C ALA A 263 -11.36 12.51 1.58
N ILE A 264 -11.09 13.68 2.17
CA ILE A 264 -10.38 14.78 1.49
C ILE A 264 -9.03 14.35 0.90
N PRO A 265 -8.08 13.77 1.65
CA PRO A 265 -6.80 13.32 1.09
C PRO A 265 -6.97 12.28 -0.01
N ILE A 266 -7.93 11.36 0.11
CA ILE A 266 -8.18 10.32 -0.90
C ILE A 266 -8.67 10.96 -2.21
N VAL A 267 -9.53 11.97 -2.14
CA VAL A 267 -9.99 12.74 -3.31
C VAL A 267 -8.83 13.48 -3.96
N VAL A 268 -7.94 14.06 -3.16
CA VAL A 268 -6.71 14.72 -3.66
C VAL A 268 -5.81 13.71 -4.37
N LEU A 269 -5.60 12.53 -3.80
CA LEU A 269 -4.83 11.45 -4.42
C LEU A 269 -5.46 10.99 -5.75
N TYR A 270 -6.77 10.87 -5.80
CA TYR A 270 -7.48 10.57 -7.05
C TYR A 270 -7.24 11.65 -8.11
N GLN A 271 -7.29 12.93 -7.72
CA GLN A 271 -7.00 14.03 -8.64
C GLN A 271 -5.54 14.01 -9.14
N ILE A 272 -4.59 13.73 -8.27
CA ILE A 272 -3.17 13.54 -8.61
C ILE A 272 -3.02 12.38 -9.60
N SER A 273 -3.75 11.28 -9.39
CA SER A 273 -3.74 10.11 -10.27
C SER A 273 -4.20 10.44 -11.69
N ILE A 274 -5.19 11.34 -11.85
CA ILE A 274 -5.61 11.83 -13.18
C ILE A 274 -4.47 12.61 -13.86
N TYR A 275 -3.75 13.46 -13.13
CA TYR A 275 -2.60 14.20 -13.68
C TYR A 275 -1.47 13.25 -14.10
N ILE A 276 -1.17 12.25 -13.29
CA ILE A 276 -0.18 11.21 -13.61
C ILE A 276 -0.57 10.46 -14.89
N SER A 277 -1.83 10.03 -15.01
CA SER A 277 -2.34 9.34 -16.20
C SER A 277 -2.21 10.21 -17.47
N LYS A 278 -2.52 11.51 -17.40
CA LYS A 278 -2.32 12.45 -18.51
C LYS A 278 -0.85 12.57 -18.91
N PHE A 279 0.04 12.67 -17.92
CA PHE A 279 1.47 12.78 -18.16
C PHE A 279 2.03 11.55 -18.86
N VAL A 280 1.61 10.36 -18.44
CA VAL A 280 2.01 9.07 -19.05
C VAL A 280 1.64 9.02 -20.52
N ILE A 281 0.37 9.29 -20.86
CA ILE A 281 -0.11 9.21 -22.25
C ILE A 281 0.55 10.27 -23.14
N ASN A 282 0.75 11.48 -22.64
CA ASN A 282 1.44 12.53 -23.40
C ASN A 282 2.88 12.15 -23.72
N LYS A 283 3.60 11.54 -22.76
CA LYS A 283 4.96 11.06 -22.97
C LYS A 283 5.04 9.95 -24.03
N GLU A 284 4.06 9.05 -24.05
CA GLU A 284 3.99 7.99 -25.06
C GLU A 284 3.67 8.53 -26.46
N LYS A 285 2.78 9.51 -26.58
CA LYS A 285 2.48 10.17 -27.86
C LYS A 285 3.70 10.87 -28.44
N ILE A 286 4.49 11.56 -27.62
CA ILE A 286 5.72 12.23 -28.05
C ILE A 286 6.77 11.18 -28.50
N GLY A 287 6.93 10.09 -27.74
CA GLY A 287 7.85 9.01 -28.09
C GLY A 287 7.53 8.33 -29.41
N ARG A 288 6.24 8.16 -29.75
CA ARG A 288 5.78 7.58 -31.04
C ARG A 288 5.86 8.55 -32.22
N ALA A 289 5.90 9.87 -31.96
CA ALA A 289 6.03 10.88 -33.02
C ALA A 289 7.48 11.08 -33.50
N HIS A 290 8.46 10.52 -32.78
CA HIS A 290 9.88 10.59 -33.10
C HIS A 290 10.46 9.28 -33.69
N VAL A 291 9.64 8.29 -33.94
CA VAL A 291 9.97 7.02 -34.65
C VAL A 291 9.26 7.01 -36.00
#